data_a230158bb6d39b0a9a320b4d499d49a3
#
_entry.id   a230158bb6d39b0a9a320b4d499d49a3
#
_cell.length_a   1.000
_cell.length_b   1.000
_cell.length_c   1.000
_cell.angle_alpha   90.00
_cell.angle_beta   90.00
_cell.angle_gamma   90.00
#
_symmetry.space_group_name_H-M   'P 1'
#
loop_
_entity.id
_entity.type
_entity.pdbx_description
1 polymer ?
#
loop_
_entity_poly.entity_id
_entity_poly.type
_entity_poly.pdbx_seq_one_letter_code
_entity_poly.pdbx_strand_id
1 'polypeptide(L)'
;MKYIITESQYNTIMEEEQNVFHIPSVELFGDWDSLKKYLKKKGNPPYSIGGNLDLRDYNVKSLGNLISVGGDLNLGAISIQSLGDLTSVGGDLILAFSSRLKSLGDLTSVGGDLFINYSKVESLGDLTSVGGDLIMYNTPLSKIYSEEQIRQMIKIGGKVNL
;
A
#
# COMPACT_ATOMS: atom_id res chain seq x y z
N MET A 1 15.29 -22.12 7.68
CA MET A 1 14.83 -22.88 6.49
C MET A 1 15.24 -22.11 5.23
N LYS A 2 15.92 -22.72 4.26
CA LYS A 2 16.25 -22.06 2.99
C LYS A 2 15.06 -22.25 2.06
N TYR A 3 14.32 -21.18 1.77
CA TYR A 3 13.33 -21.22 0.71
C TYR A 3 14.06 -21.19 -0.64
N ILE A 4 13.93 -22.25 -1.40
CA ILE A 4 14.50 -22.37 -2.75
C ILE A 4 13.35 -22.09 -3.70
N ILE A 5 13.35 -20.91 -4.30
CA ILE A 5 12.43 -20.61 -5.40
C ILE A 5 12.93 -21.40 -6.62
N THR A 6 12.06 -22.19 -7.23
CA THR A 6 12.36 -22.94 -8.45
C THR A 6 12.54 -21.96 -9.63
N GLU A 7 13.24 -22.40 -10.68
CA GLU A 7 13.43 -21.59 -11.90
C GLU A 7 12.10 -21.19 -12.54
N SER A 8 11.08 -22.06 -12.49
CA SER A 8 9.72 -21.74 -12.94
C SER A 8 9.07 -20.64 -12.10
N GLN A 9 9.22 -20.68 -10.77
CA GLN A 9 8.73 -19.63 -9.89
C GLN A 9 9.49 -18.31 -10.09
N TYR A 10 10.79 -18.38 -10.37
CA TYR A 10 11.61 -17.22 -10.71
C TYR A 10 11.13 -16.57 -12.02
N ASN A 11 10.86 -17.37 -13.06
CA ASN A 11 10.38 -16.84 -14.34
C ASN A 11 8.96 -16.28 -14.27
N THR A 12 8.10 -16.79 -13.37
CA THR A 12 6.79 -16.20 -13.08
C THR A 12 6.92 -14.85 -12.33
N ILE A 13 8.01 -14.64 -11.60
CA ILE A 13 8.31 -13.43 -10.85
C ILE A 13 8.89 -12.33 -11.76
N MET A 14 9.45 -12.70 -12.92
CA MET A 14 10.15 -11.81 -13.84
C MET A 14 9.35 -11.65 -15.15
N GLU A 15 8.41 -10.70 -15.20
CA GLU A 15 7.87 -10.25 -16.49
C GLU A 15 8.80 -9.20 -17.12
N GLU A 16 9.20 -9.45 -18.38
CA GLU A 16 10.33 -8.77 -19.05
C GLU A 16 10.10 -7.29 -19.42
N GLU A 17 8.89 -6.71 -19.26
CA GLU A 17 8.61 -5.39 -19.85
C GLU A 17 8.89 -4.17 -18.95
N GLN A 18 9.13 -4.33 -17.63
CA GLN A 18 9.34 -3.16 -16.74
C GLN A 18 10.44 -3.30 -15.67
N ASN A 19 11.24 -4.35 -15.65
CA ASN A 19 12.18 -4.60 -14.54
C ASN A 19 11.53 -4.67 -13.13
N VAL A 20 10.24 -4.94 -13.03
CA VAL A 20 9.48 -5.08 -11.78
C VAL A 20 9.40 -6.54 -11.38
N PHE A 21 9.78 -6.88 -10.17
CA PHE A 21 9.62 -8.23 -9.63
C PHE A 21 8.17 -8.46 -9.21
N HIS A 22 7.47 -9.37 -9.88
CA HIS A 22 6.11 -9.76 -9.50
C HIS A 22 6.13 -10.93 -8.52
N ILE A 23 5.74 -10.65 -7.29
CA ILE A 23 5.73 -11.61 -6.17
C ILE A 23 4.28 -12.01 -5.92
N PRO A 24 3.87 -13.25 -6.21
CA PRO A 24 2.49 -13.67 -6.01
C PRO A 24 2.03 -13.51 -4.56
N SER A 25 2.92 -13.82 -3.60
CA SER A 25 2.60 -13.76 -2.18
C SER A 25 3.88 -13.73 -1.33
N VAL A 26 3.83 -13.06 -0.17
CA VAL A 26 4.97 -12.97 0.78
C VAL A 26 5.28 -14.33 1.41
N GLU A 27 4.30 -15.19 1.58
CA GLU A 27 4.43 -16.52 2.17
C GLU A 27 5.42 -17.41 1.39
N LEU A 28 5.65 -17.15 0.09
CA LEU A 28 6.69 -17.81 -0.71
C LEU A 28 8.11 -17.60 -0.14
N PHE A 29 8.31 -16.52 0.60
CA PHE A 29 9.56 -16.18 1.26
C PHE A 29 9.55 -16.50 2.77
N GLY A 30 8.40 -16.94 3.28
CA GLY A 30 8.14 -17.23 4.69
C GLY A 30 7.58 -16.04 5.44
N ASP A 31 8.21 -14.87 5.30
CA ASP A 31 7.78 -13.63 5.95
C ASP A 31 8.32 -12.38 5.22
N TRP A 32 7.83 -11.23 5.66
CA TRP A 32 8.23 -9.92 5.13
C TRP A 32 9.74 -9.64 5.23
N ASP A 33 10.37 -10.00 6.36
CA ASP A 33 11.80 -9.72 6.56
C ASP A 33 12.68 -10.60 5.66
N SER A 34 12.26 -11.83 5.41
CA SER A 34 12.92 -12.73 4.47
C SER A 34 12.80 -12.24 3.03
N LEU A 35 11.63 -11.76 2.63
CA LEU A 35 11.42 -11.12 1.33
C LEU A 35 12.33 -9.91 1.18
N LYS A 36 12.37 -9.00 2.17
CA LYS A 36 13.26 -7.83 2.12
C LYS A 36 14.75 -8.20 1.98
N LYS A 37 15.19 -9.25 2.69
CA LYS A 37 16.57 -9.76 2.55
C LYS A 37 16.85 -10.29 1.14
N TYR A 38 15.88 -10.97 0.55
CA TYR A 38 15.97 -11.44 -0.84
C TYR A 38 16.08 -10.28 -1.82
N LEU A 39 15.16 -9.29 -1.75
CA LEU A 39 15.17 -8.11 -2.61
C LEU A 39 16.49 -7.33 -2.48
N LYS A 40 16.99 -7.17 -1.26
CA LYS A 40 18.29 -6.52 -1.02
C LYS A 40 19.44 -7.22 -1.75
N LYS A 41 19.47 -8.55 -1.78
CA LYS A 41 20.48 -9.33 -2.53
C LYS A 41 20.34 -9.17 -4.04
N LYS A 42 19.16 -8.79 -4.53
CA LYS A 42 18.87 -8.53 -5.94
C LYS A 42 19.05 -7.05 -6.33
N GLY A 43 19.59 -6.21 -5.43
CA GLY A 43 19.81 -4.79 -5.70
C GLY A 43 18.59 -3.89 -5.42
N ASN A 44 17.64 -4.37 -4.64
CA ASN A 44 16.37 -3.66 -4.35
C ASN A 44 15.62 -3.21 -5.62
N PRO A 45 15.29 -4.11 -6.53
CA PRO A 45 14.50 -3.74 -7.70
C PRO A 45 13.11 -3.27 -7.28
N PRO A 46 12.38 -2.53 -8.14
CA PRO A 46 10.95 -2.33 -7.99
C PRO A 46 10.22 -3.68 -7.95
N TYR A 47 9.18 -3.79 -7.13
CA TYR A 47 8.43 -5.04 -7.02
C TYR A 47 6.94 -4.80 -6.73
N SER A 48 6.13 -5.79 -7.07
CA SER A 48 4.70 -5.86 -6.74
C SER A 48 4.38 -7.14 -5.97
N ILE A 49 3.30 -7.12 -5.19
CA ILE A 49 2.76 -8.28 -4.49
C ILE A 49 1.35 -8.55 -5.03
N GLY A 50 1.10 -9.78 -5.52
CA GLY A 50 -0.17 -10.15 -6.13
C GLY A 50 -1.30 -10.38 -5.13
N GLY A 51 -0.97 -10.89 -3.94
CA GLY A 51 -1.91 -11.18 -2.85
C GLY A 51 -2.07 -10.04 -1.85
N ASN A 52 -2.61 -10.40 -0.67
CA ASN A 52 -2.73 -9.49 0.47
C ASN A 52 -1.37 -9.29 1.15
N LEU A 53 -1.20 -8.13 1.80
CA LEU A 53 -0.02 -7.82 2.58
C LEU A 53 -0.42 -7.21 3.93
N ASP A 54 -0.18 -7.94 5.01
CA ASP A 54 -0.38 -7.47 6.39
C ASP A 54 0.96 -7.20 7.06
N LEU A 55 1.22 -5.94 7.43
CA LEU A 55 2.48 -5.50 8.04
C LEU A 55 2.33 -4.97 9.48
N ARG A 56 1.19 -5.22 10.13
CA ARG A 56 0.91 -4.72 11.49
C ARG A 56 1.92 -5.19 12.53
N ASP A 57 2.45 -6.39 12.38
CA ASP A 57 3.41 -6.99 13.30
C ASP A 57 4.88 -6.61 12.99
N TYR A 58 5.08 -5.74 11.98
CA TYR A 58 6.41 -5.34 11.54
C TYR A 58 6.68 -3.86 11.81
N ASN A 59 7.92 -3.54 12.20
CA ASN A 59 8.35 -2.14 12.37
C ASN A 59 8.74 -1.53 11.01
N VAL A 60 7.74 -1.27 10.17
CA VAL A 60 7.92 -0.70 8.84
C VAL A 60 7.80 0.82 8.91
N LYS A 61 8.83 1.53 8.40
CA LYS A 61 8.81 3.00 8.30
C LYS A 61 8.51 3.49 6.89
N SER A 62 8.85 2.68 5.88
CA SER A 62 8.61 2.94 4.46
C SER A 62 8.45 1.62 3.73
N LEU A 63 7.62 1.60 2.69
CA LEU A 63 7.46 0.44 1.80
C LEU A 63 8.58 0.35 0.75
N GLY A 64 9.43 1.40 0.66
CA GLY A 64 10.54 1.43 -0.31
C GLY A 64 10.04 1.31 -1.74
N ASN A 65 10.61 0.37 -2.51
CA ASN A 65 10.37 0.18 -3.94
C ASN A 65 9.16 -0.74 -4.24
N LEU A 66 8.24 -0.93 -3.29
CA LEU A 66 6.96 -1.61 -3.53
C LEU A 66 6.08 -0.72 -4.40
N ILE A 67 5.73 -1.20 -5.61
CA ILE A 67 4.94 -0.45 -6.59
C ILE A 67 3.44 -0.69 -6.42
N SER A 68 3.04 -1.94 -6.16
CA SER A 68 1.62 -2.28 -6.02
C SER A 68 1.37 -3.50 -5.15
N VAL A 69 0.17 -3.56 -4.59
CA VAL A 69 -0.40 -4.73 -3.91
C VAL A 69 -1.70 -5.10 -4.61
N GLY A 70 -1.83 -6.34 -5.09
CA GLY A 70 -3.01 -6.79 -5.83
C GLY A 70 -4.23 -7.05 -4.95
N GLY A 71 -4.02 -7.44 -3.70
CA GLY A 71 -5.06 -7.61 -2.67
C GLY A 71 -5.10 -6.45 -1.68
N ASP A 72 -5.43 -6.77 -0.41
CA ASP A 72 -5.49 -5.80 0.68
C ASP A 72 -4.09 -5.46 1.21
N LEU A 73 -3.90 -4.22 1.61
CA LEU A 73 -2.70 -3.75 2.30
C LEU A 73 -3.05 -3.22 3.69
N ASN A 74 -2.57 -3.90 4.74
CA ASN A 74 -2.82 -3.52 6.11
C ASN A 74 -1.57 -2.94 6.78
N LEU A 75 -1.62 -1.63 7.06
CA LEU A 75 -0.59 -0.84 7.73
C LEU A 75 -1.16 -0.13 8.97
N GLY A 76 -2.29 -0.62 9.49
CA GLY A 76 -2.98 0.00 10.61
C GLY A 76 -2.14 0.02 11.89
N ALA A 77 -2.20 1.14 12.62
CA ALA A 77 -1.55 1.33 13.91
C ALA A 77 -0.01 1.21 13.92
N ILE A 78 0.65 1.19 12.76
CA ILE A 78 2.12 1.20 12.69
C ILE A 78 2.68 2.60 12.49
N SER A 79 3.97 2.78 12.79
CA SER A 79 4.66 4.07 12.68
C SER A 79 5.20 4.34 11.27
N ILE A 80 4.43 4.00 10.22
CA ILE A 80 4.83 4.26 8.84
C ILE A 80 4.95 5.76 8.59
N GLN A 81 5.97 6.17 7.84
CA GLN A 81 6.27 7.56 7.51
C GLN A 81 6.08 7.87 6.02
N SER A 82 6.23 6.85 5.17
CA SER A 82 6.10 6.96 3.72
C SER A 82 5.57 5.66 3.12
N LEU A 83 4.71 5.77 2.11
CA LEU A 83 4.30 4.63 1.28
C LEU A 83 5.36 4.26 0.22
N GLY A 84 6.50 4.99 0.15
CA GLY A 84 7.54 4.76 -0.85
C GLY A 84 7.00 4.99 -2.25
N ASP A 85 7.29 4.06 -3.16
CA ASP A 85 6.91 4.11 -4.58
C ASP A 85 5.54 3.47 -4.85
N LEU A 86 4.71 3.24 -3.81
CA LEU A 86 3.41 2.59 -3.94
C LEU A 86 2.44 3.44 -4.76
N THR A 87 1.97 2.91 -5.88
CA THR A 87 1.03 3.58 -6.79
C THR A 87 -0.38 3.03 -6.73
N SER A 88 -0.55 1.75 -6.37
CA SER A 88 -1.89 1.14 -6.34
C SER A 88 -2.05 0.02 -5.32
N VAL A 89 -3.28 -0.12 -4.81
CA VAL A 89 -3.75 -1.24 -4.00
C VAL A 89 -5.04 -1.77 -4.62
N GLY A 90 -5.09 -3.06 -4.95
CA GLY A 90 -6.24 -3.66 -5.63
C GLY A 90 -7.44 -3.93 -4.72
N GLY A 91 -7.19 -4.22 -3.45
CA GLY A 91 -8.19 -4.38 -2.38
C GLY A 91 -8.29 -3.16 -1.47
N ASP A 92 -8.49 -3.41 -0.17
CA ASP A 92 -8.57 -2.38 0.86
C ASP A 92 -7.18 -1.87 1.28
N LEU A 93 -7.08 -0.57 1.55
CA LEU A 93 -5.90 0.03 2.17
C LEU A 93 -6.23 0.52 3.58
N ILE A 94 -5.57 -0.08 4.58
CA ILE A 94 -5.79 0.24 5.99
C ILE A 94 -4.58 0.99 6.53
N LEU A 95 -4.77 2.29 6.79
CA LEU A 95 -3.80 3.23 7.37
C LEU A 95 -4.33 3.87 8.67
N ALA A 96 -5.44 3.35 9.19
CA ALA A 96 -6.05 3.84 10.41
C ALA A 96 -5.04 3.87 11.57
N PHE A 97 -5.08 4.92 12.42
CA PHE A 97 -4.17 5.15 13.54
C PHE A 97 -2.68 5.34 13.16
N SER A 98 -2.37 5.57 11.88
CA SER A 98 -0.99 5.87 11.43
C SER A 98 -0.59 7.28 11.86
N SER A 99 0.19 7.37 12.94
CA SER A 99 0.50 8.63 13.60
C SER A 99 1.60 9.46 12.95
N ARG A 100 2.32 8.93 11.96
CA ARG A 100 3.47 9.58 11.32
C ARG A 100 3.32 9.83 9.82
N LEU A 101 2.39 9.14 9.17
CA LEU A 101 2.12 9.35 7.74
C LEU A 101 1.40 10.69 7.54
N LYS A 102 1.95 11.55 6.68
CA LYS A 102 1.42 12.89 6.38
C LYS A 102 0.76 12.99 5.02
N SER A 103 1.20 12.17 4.07
CA SER A 103 0.72 12.16 2.69
C SER A 103 0.59 10.74 2.18
N LEU A 104 -0.35 10.51 1.26
CA LEU A 104 -0.44 9.25 0.52
C LEU A 104 0.59 9.18 -0.64
N GLY A 105 1.37 10.25 -0.87
CA GLY A 105 2.44 10.27 -1.87
C GLY A 105 1.95 10.01 -3.28
N ASP A 106 2.62 9.07 -3.97
CA ASP A 106 2.37 8.72 -5.37
C ASP A 106 1.22 7.71 -5.55
N LEU A 107 0.50 7.36 -4.47
CA LEU A 107 -0.64 6.45 -4.53
C LEU A 107 -1.75 7.06 -5.40
N THR A 108 -2.11 6.39 -6.49
CA THR A 108 -3.11 6.86 -7.45
C THR A 108 -4.47 6.19 -7.29
N SER A 109 -4.50 4.94 -6.81
CA SER A 109 -5.75 4.18 -6.73
C SER A 109 -5.80 3.17 -5.59
N VAL A 110 -6.99 3.01 -5.02
CA VAL A 110 -7.38 1.95 -4.10
C VAL A 110 -8.64 1.29 -4.67
N GLY A 111 -8.59 -0.03 -4.92
CA GLY A 111 -9.71 -0.75 -5.55
C GLY A 111 -10.87 -1.03 -4.59
N GLY A 112 -10.58 -1.24 -3.31
CA GLY A 112 -11.53 -1.41 -2.22
C GLY A 112 -11.74 -0.14 -1.40
N ASP A 113 -11.86 -0.30 -0.07
CA ASP A 113 -12.04 0.78 0.89
C ASP A 113 -10.68 1.41 1.29
N LEU A 114 -10.70 2.70 1.57
CA LEU A 114 -9.55 3.42 2.12
C LEU A 114 -9.83 3.88 3.56
N PHE A 115 -9.10 3.33 4.52
CA PHE A 115 -9.19 3.65 5.95
C PHE A 115 -8.00 4.51 6.38
N ILE A 116 -8.21 5.81 6.55
CA ILE A 116 -7.22 6.76 7.07
C ILE A 116 -7.68 7.45 8.37
N ASN A 117 -8.78 6.99 8.96
CA ASN A 117 -9.32 7.55 10.19
C ASN A 117 -8.31 7.47 11.35
N TYR A 118 -8.36 8.46 12.26
CA TYR A 118 -7.41 8.62 13.38
C TYR A 118 -5.93 8.72 12.96
N SER A 119 -5.65 9.04 11.69
CA SER A 119 -4.28 9.24 11.21
C SER A 119 -3.86 10.71 11.23
N LYS A 120 -2.61 10.96 10.86
CA LYS A 120 -2.07 12.33 10.68
C LYS A 120 -1.94 12.73 9.22
N VAL A 121 -2.69 12.06 8.33
CA VAL A 121 -2.69 12.38 6.90
C VAL A 121 -3.27 13.77 6.66
N GLU A 122 -2.49 14.61 6.01
CA GLU A 122 -2.76 16.02 5.67
C GLU A 122 -2.93 16.22 4.16
N SER A 123 -2.52 15.22 3.35
CA SER A 123 -2.61 15.25 1.88
C SER A 123 -2.99 13.89 1.33
N LEU A 124 -3.90 13.88 0.36
CA LEU A 124 -4.25 12.69 -0.42
C LEU A 124 -3.22 12.37 -1.52
N GLY A 125 -2.18 13.24 -1.69
CA GLY A 125 -1.16 13.03 -2.71
C GLY A 125 -1.75 12.99 -4.12
N ASP A 126 -1.34 12.01 -4.91
CA ASP A 126 -1.77 11.81 -6.29
C ASP A 126 -3.01 10.90 -6.41
N LEU A 127 -3.73 10.66 -5.30
CA LEU A 127 -4.90 9.77 -5.29
C LEU A 127 -6.01 10.30 -6.21
N THR A 128 -6.43 9.48 -7.16
CA THR A 128 -7.48 9.80 -8.14
C THR A 128 -8.75 8.99 -7.93
N SER A 129 -8.65 7.80 -7.31
CA SER A 129 -9.80 6.93 -7.12
C SER A 129 -9.75 6.03 -5.90
N VAL A 130 -10.91 5.83 -5.29
CA VAL A 130 -11.22 4.80 -4.28
C VAL A 130 -12.46 4.05 -4.75
N GLY A 131 -12.35 2.74 -4.95
CA GLY A 131 -13.45 1.93 -5.47
C GLY A 131 -14.58 1.69 -4.48
N GLY A 132 -14.26 1.61 -3.21
CA GLY A 132 -15.16 1.46 -2.07
C GLY A 132 -15.42 2.75 -1.29
N ASP A 133 -15.48 2.62 0.03
CA ASP A 133 -15.69 3.72 0.97
C ASP A 133 -14.38 4.44 1.31
N LEU A 134 -14.45 5.76 1.54
CA LEU A 134 -13.37 6.54 2.13
C LEU A 134 -13.70 6.87 3.59
N ILE A 135 -12.95 6.28 4.51
CA ILE A 135 -13.13 6.47 5.94
C ILE A 135 -11.99 7.35 6.47
N MET A 136 -12.27 8.64 6.77
CA MET A 136 -11.27 9.63 7.10
C MET A 136 -11.59 10.52 8.32
N TYR A 137 -12.60 10.16 9.10
CA TYR A 137 -12.93 10.92 10.30
C TYR A 137 -11.76 10.99 11.29
N ASN A 138 -11.69 12.06 12.09
CA ASN A 138 -10.58 12.34 13.00
C ASN A 138 -9.20 12.44 12.30
N THR A 139 -9.17 12.94 11.07
CA THR A 139 -7.95 13.34 10.37
C THR A 139 -7.85 14.87 10.27
N PRO A 140 -6.68 15.44 9.94
CA PRO A 140 -6.60 16.86 9.56
C PRO A 140 -7.49 17.20 8.36
N LEU A 141 -7.58 16.30 7.37
CA LEU A 141 -8.37 16.50 6.14
C LEU A 141 -9.88 16.59 6.41
N SER A 142 -10.42 15.77 7.33
CA SER A 142 -11.85 15.79 7.66
C SER A 142 -12.33 17.10 8.34
N LYS A 143 -11.39 17.94 8.78
CA LYS A 143 -11.68 19.27 9.36
C LYS A 143 -11.67 20.38 8.32
N ILE A 144 -11.13 20.14 7.14
CA ILE A 144 -10.87 21.13 6.09
C ILE A 144 -11.85 20.96 4.93
N TYR A 145 -12.15 19.71 4.56
CA TYR A 145 -12.94 19.39 3.37
C TYR A 145 -14.32 18.82 3.74
N SER A 146 -15.33 19.24 2.98
CA SER A 146 -16.64 18.58 2.96
C SER A 146 -16.60 17.33 2.05
N GLU A 147 -17.60 16.46 2.19
CA GLU A 147 -17.77 15.30 1.29
C GLU A 147 -17.83 15.72 -0.18
N GLU A 148 -18.57 16.80 -0.47
CA GLU A 148 -18.69 17.32 -1.83
C GLU A 148 -17.34 17.74 -2.41
N GLN A 149 -16.52 18.45 -1.63
CA GLN A 149 -15.17 18.86 -2.05
C GLN A 149 -14.27 17.63 -2.30
N ILE A 150 -14.32 16.61 -1.44
CA ILE A 150 -13.56 15.38 -1.63
C ILE A 150 -13.98 14.69 -2.94
N ARG A 151 -15.31 14.58 -3.20
CA ARG A 151 -15.83 13.96 -4.44
C ARG A 151 -15.51 14.75 -5.72
N GLN A 152 -15.22 16.04 -5.60
CA GLN A 152 -14.70 16.84 -6.72
C GLN A 152 -13.22 16.59 -6.99
N MET A 153 -12.45 16.20 -5.96
CA MET A 153 -11.02 15.93 -6.07
C MET A 153 -10.72 14.52 -6.56
N ILE A 154 -11.45 13.52 -6.04
CA ILE A 154 -11.21 12.09 -6.32
C ILE A 154 -12.54 11.35 -6.58
N LYS A 155 -12.47 10.33 -7.44
CA LYS A 155 -13.60 9.44 -7.72
C LYS A 155 -13.75 8.44 -6.56
N ILE A 156 -14.92 8.43 -5.90
CA ILE A 156 -15.23 7.50 -4.79
C ILE A 156 -16.47 6.69 -5.15
N GLY A 157 -16.34 5.35 -5.13
CA GLY A 157 -17.44 4.43 -5.46
C GLY A 157 -18.45 4.28 -4.35
N GLY A 158 -18.03 4.38 -3.11
CA GLY A 158 -18.84 4.21 -1.90
C GLY A 158 -19.13 5.52 -1.17
N LYS A 159 -19.16 5.45 0.16
CA LYS A 159 -19.45 6.57 1.07
C LYS A 159 -18.15 7.31 1.44
N VAL A 160 -18.31 8.57 1.84
CA VAL A 160 -17.25 9.37 2.49
C VAL A 160 -17.66 9.59 3.95
N ASN A 161 -16.84 9.10 4.88
CA ASN A 161 -17.04 9.24 6.32
C ASN A 161 -15.98 10.24 6.86
N LEU A 162 -16.42 11.47 7.14
CA LEU A 162 -15.60 12.59 7.65
C LEU A 162 -15.55 12.65 9.17
#